data_8b86f5ff6cbb030607358df8f24654b5
#
_entry.id   8b86f5ff6cbb030607358df8f24654b5
#
_cell.length_a   1.000
_cell.length_b   1.000
_cell.length_c   1.000
_cell.angle_alpha   90.00
_cell.angle_beta   90.00
_cell.angle_gamma   90.00
#
_symmetry.space_group_name_H-M   'P 1'
#
loop_
_entity.id
_entity.type
_entity.pdbx_description
1 polymer ?
#
loop_
_entity_poly.entity_id
_entity_poly.type
_entity_poly.pdbx_seq_one_letter_code
_entity_poly.pdbx_strand_id
1 'polypeptide(L)'
;MAKISMVAREVKRAKLVAKYAAKRAELKKAANAGDYEAAQALQALPKNACPVRLHNRCKVTGRPKGYMRQFGLSRIQFREMASAGLIPGVKKASW
;
A
#
# COMPACT_ATOMS: atom_id res chain seq x y z
N MET A 1 0.65 -15.53 -8.47
CA MET A 1 -0.33 -15.03 -7.48
C MET A 1 0.31 -14.93 -6.10
N ALA A 2 -0.09 -13.94 -5.31
CA ALA A 2 0.37 -13.81 -3.94
C ALA A 2 -0.35 -14.80 -3.04
N LYS A 3 0.35 -15.30 -2.02
CA LYS A 3 -0.27 -16.16 -1.00
C LYS A 3 -1.27 -15.36 -0.17
N ILE A 4 -2.32 -16.00 0.30
CA ILE A 4 -3.33 -15.37 1.17
C ILE A 4 -2.67 -14.80 2.43
N SER A 5 -1.65 -15.47 2.97
CA SER A 5 -0.89 -14.99 4.13
C SER A 5 -0.21 -13.64 3.86
N MET A 6 0.27 -13.41 2.66
CA MET A 6 0.89 -12.13 2.28
C MET A 6 -0.13 -11.00 2.22
N VAL A 7 -1.32 -11.28 1.69
CA VAL A 7 -2.43 -10.30 1.65
C VAL A 7 -2.90 -9.96 3.07
N ALA A 8 -3.07 -10.96 3.92
CA ALA A 8 -3.45 -10.77 5.32
C ALA A 8 -2.42 -9.95 6.09
N ARG A 9 -1.13 -10.19 5.84
CA ARG A 9 -0.03 -9.42 6.44
C ARG A 9 -0.09 -7.95 6.01
N GLU A 10 -0.40 -7.68 4.75
CA GLU A 10 -0.54 -6.33 4.24
C GLU A 10 -1.70 -5.58 4.90
N VAL A 11 -2.85 -6.23 5.10
CA VAL A 11 -4.00 -5.66 5.82
C VAL A 11 -3.60 -5.32 7.25
N LYS A 12 -2.87 -6.21 7.93
CA LYS A 12 -2.39 -5.99 9.30
C LYS A 12 -1.46 -4.78 9.37
N ARG A 13 -0.54 -4.65 8.41
CA ARG A 13 0.36 -3.49 8.31
C ARG A 13 -0.40 -2.19 8.11
N ALA A 14 -1.41 -2.20 7.24
CA ALA A 14 -2.25 -1.02 6.98
C ALA A 14 -2.95 -0.54 8.26
N LYS A 15 -3.48 -1.44 9.07
CA LYS A 15 -4.11 -1.12 10.36
C LYS A 15 -3.10 -0.51 11.33
N LEU A 16 -1.91 -1.07 11.43
CA LEU A 16 -0.85 -0.55 12.32
C LEU A 16 -0.36 0.83 11.85
N VAL A 17 -0.21 1.02 10.55
CA VAL A 17 0.20 2.32 9.98
C VAL A 17 -0.85 3.39 10.33
N ALA A 18 -2.13 3.08 10.17
CA ALA A 18 -3.21 4.00 10.52
C ALA A 18 -3.22 4.32 12.03
N LYS A 19 -3.01 3.31 12.88
CA LYS A 19 -2.98 3.48 14.34
C LYS A 19 -1.85 4.42 14.79
N TYR A 20 -0.68 4.30 14.19
CA TYR A 20 0.50 5.07 14.60
C TYR A 20 0.77 6.31 13.73
N ALA A 21 -0.10 6.62 12.79
CA ALA A 21 0.12 7.71 11.82
C ALA A 21 0.30 9.07 12.51
N ALA A 22 -0.61 9.44 13.42
CA ALA A 22 -0.56 10.72 14.14
C ALA A 22 0.70 10.80 15.00
N LYS A 23 0.99 9.75 15.78
CA LYS A 23 2.16 9.68 16.65
C LYS A 23 3.46 9.78 15.86
N ARG A 24 3.52 9.10 14.71
CA ARG A 24 4.69 9.16 13.83
C ARG A 24 4.89 10.56 13.25
N ALA A 25 3.82 11.24 12.85
CA ALA A 25 3.87 12.58 12.31
C ALA A 25 4.42 13.59 13.35
N GLU A 26 3.95 13.52 14.59
CA GLU A 26 4.43 14.36 15.69
C GLU A 26 5.92 14.11 15.97
N LEU A 27 6.32 12.84 16.09
CA LEU A 27 7.71 12.47 16.34
C LEU A 27 8.62 12.89 15.19
N LYS A 28 8.15 12.78 13.95
CA LYS A 28 8.92 13.20 12.79
C LYS A 28 9.14 14.70 12.76
N LYS A 29 8.12 15.48 13.10
CA LYS A 29 8.24 16.94 13.24
C LYS A 29 9.28 17.31 14.29
N ALA A 30 9.21 16.69 15.47
CA ALA A 30 10.13 16.95 16.56
C ALA A 30 11.56 16.53 16.19
N ALA A 31 11.73 15.40 15.53
CA ALA A 31 13.04 14.93 15.09
C ALA A 31 13.67 15.85 14.04
N ASN A 32 12.87 16.36 13.10
CA ASN A 32 13.33 17.30 12.09
C ASN A 32 13.71 18.68 12.70
N ALA A 33 13.11 19.02 13.85
CA ALA A 33 13.45 20.23 14.60
C ALA A 33 14.73 20.07 15.46
N GLY A 34 15.35 18.88 15.45
CA GLY A 34 16.59 18.62 16.17
C GLY A 34 16.44 17.87 17.49
N ASP A 35 15.26 17.34 17.80
CA ASP A 35 15.02 16.57 19.01
C ASP A 35 15.54 15.14 18.84
N TYR A 36 16.61 14.81 19.55
CA TYR A 36 17.26 13.50 19.52
C TYR A 36 16.38 12.40 20.15
N GLU A 37 15.68 12.73 21.24
CA GLU A 37 14.78 11.78 21.91
C GLU A 37 13.61 11.39 21.00
N ALA A 38 13.07 12.33 20.25
CA ALA A 38 12.01 12.07 19.28
C ALA A 38 12.50 11.14 18.15
N ALA A 39 13.74 11.32 17.70
CA ALA A 39 14.35 10.45 16.68
C ALA A 39 14.49 9.01 17.20
N GLN A 40 14.90 8.84 18.46
CA GLN A 40 14.98 7.51 19.09
C GLN A 40 13.60 6.88 19.24
N ALA A 41 12.60 7.67 19.63
CA ALA A 41 11.21 7.20 19.76
C ALA A 41 10.64 6.73 18.41
N LEU A 42 10.98 7.42 17.32
CA LEU A 42 10.61 6.98 15.97
C LEU A 42 11.17 5.61 15.63
N GLN A 43 12.43 5.38 15.97
CA GLN A 43 13.08 4.09 15.72
C GLN A 43 12.48 2.95 16.58
N ALA A 44 11.95 3.29 17.75
CA ALA A 44 11.32 2.32 18.66
C ALA A 44 9.92 1.88 18.22
N LEU A 45 9.31 2.58 17.26
CA LEU A 45 7.99 2.20 16.74
C LEU A 45 8.04 0.85 16.00
N PRO A 46 6.95 0.05 16.01
CA PRO A 46 6.93 -1.24 15.31
C PRO A 46 7.27 -1.09 13.83
N LYS A 47 8.06 -2.04 13.30
CA LYS A 47 8.42 -2.05 11.87
C LYS A 47 7.19 -2.09 10.97
N ASN A 48 6.17 -2.85 11.36
CA ASN A 48 4.94 -2.98 10.58
C ASN A 48 4.07 -1.73 10.60
N ALA A 49 4.39 -0.74 11.44
CA ALA A 49 3.72 0.55 11.45
C ALA A 49 4.37 1.56 10.48
N CYS A 50 5.44 1.18 9.78
CA CYS A 50 6.14 2.04 8.84
C CYS A 50 5.39 2.09 7.50
N PRO A 51 4.95 3.27 7.02
CA PRO A 51 4.20 3.36 5.76
C PRO A 51 5.02 2.98 4.53
N VAL A 52 6.35 3.07 4.60
CA VAL A 52 7.25 2.68 3.50
C VAL A 52 7.16 1.18 3.19
N ARG A 53 6.77 0.37 4.17
CA ARG A 53 6.63 -1.08 4.00
C ARG A 53 5.31 -1.50 3.34
N LEU A 54 4.39 -0.57 3.18
CA LEU A 54 3.12 -0.83 2.49
C LEU A 54 3.34 -0.89 0.98
N HIS A 55 2.70 -1.87 0.36
CA HIS A 55 2.68 -2.01 -1.10
C HIS A 55 1.23 -2.04 -1.58
N ASN A 56 0.98 -1.37 -2.68
CA ASN A 56 -0.28 -1.51 -3.38
C ASN A 56 -0.34 -2.91 -4.00
N ARG A 57 -1.44 -3.62 -3.75
CA ARG A 57 -1.66 -4.96 -4.27
C ARG A 57 -2.97 -5.02 -5.03
N CYS A 58 -3.00 -5.86 -6.06
CA CYS A 58 -4.23 -6.12 -6.80
C CYS A 58 -5.33 -6.60 -5.85
N LYS A 59 -6.51 -6.00 -5.93
CA LYS A 59 -7.64 -6.36 -5.06
C LYS A 59 -8.13 -7.78 -5.28
N VAL A 60 -7.93 -8.32 -6.47
CA VAL A 60 -8.41 -9.66 -6.83
C VAL A 60 -7.35 -10.73 -6.57
N THR A 61 -6.10 -10.50 -7.01
CA THR A 61 -5.04 -11.52 -6.96
C THR A 61 -4.01 -11.27 -5.87
N GLY A 62 -3.90 -10.05 -5.36
CA GLY A 62 -2.90 -9.67 -4.37
C GLY A 62 -1.50 -9.43 -4.96
N ARG A 63 -1.37 -9.40 -6.27
CA ARG A 63 -0.07 -9.18 -6.92
C ARG A 63 0.47 -7.78 -6.61
N PRO A 64 1.73 -7.65 -6.10
CA PRO A 64 2.29 -6.34 -5.75
C PRO A 64 2.88 -5.60 -6.96
N LYS A 65 3.25 -6.31 -8.01
CA LYS A 65 3.86 -5.72 -9.20
C LYS A 65 2.80 -5.44 -10.28
N GLY A 66 3.06 -4.45 -11.12
CA GLY A 66 2.16 -4.10 -12.21
C GLY A 66 0.82 -3.58 -11.74
N TYR A 67 0.77 -2.91 -10.59
CA TYR A 67 -0.45 -2.35 -10.03
C TYR A 67 -0.85 -1.07 -10.73
N MET A 68 -2.13 -0.98 -11.12
CA MET A 68 -2.71 0.22 -11.72
C MET A 68 -3.56 0.96 -10.69
N ARG A 69 -3.09 2.11 -10.21
CA ARG A 69 -3.76 2.88 -9.15
C ARG A 69 -5.18 3.28 -9.51
N GLN A 70 -5.41 3.58 -10.77
CA GLN A 70 -6.72 4.02 -11.27
C GLN A 70 -7.81 2.96 -11.05
N PHE A 71 -7.46 1.68 -11.17
CA PHE A 71 -8.41 0.59 -11.09
C PHE A 71 -8.26 -0.28 -9.84
N GLY A 72 -7.13 -0.17 -9.14
CA GLY A 72 -6.83 -1.02 -8.00
C GLY A 72 -6.54 -2.48 -8.40
N LEU A 73 -6.10 -2.71 -9.62
CA LEU A 73 -5.87 -4.03 -10.20
C LEU A 73 -4.47 -4.13 -10.78
N SER A 74 -3.95 -5.37 -10.89
CA SER A 74 -2.73 -5.61 -11.64
C SER A 74 -2.99 -5.46 -13.14
N ARG A 75 -1.93 -5.22 -13.92
CA ARG A 75 -2.05 -5.09 -15.38
C ARG A 75 -2.65 -6.33 -16.03
N ILE A 76 -2.36 -7.50 -15.50
CA ILE A 76 -2.87 -8.79 -16.01
C ILE A 76 -4.38 -8.87 -15.76
N GLN A 77 -4.80 -8.62 -14.53
CA GLN A 77 -6.21 -8.69 -14.15
C GLN A 77 -7.02 -7.60 -14.85
N PHE A 78 -6.44 -6.40 -14.99
CA PHE A 78 -7.07 -5.31 -15.75
C PHE A 78 -7.34 -5.74 -17.20
N ARG A 79 -6.36 -6.33 -17.87
CA ARG A 79 -6.51 -6.77 -19.25
C ARG A 79 -7.61 -7.82 -19.40
N GLU A 80 -7.64 -8.80 -18.50
CA GLU A 80 -8.65 -9.87 -18.52
C GLU A 80 -10.05 -9.31 -18.31
N MET A 81 -10.21 -8.44 -17.30
CA MET A 81 -11.53 -7.85 -17.00
C MET A 81 -11.98 -6.88 -18.09
N ALA A 82 -11.08 -6.09 -18.66
CA ALA A 82 -11.40 -5.20 -19.76
C ALA A 82 -11.84 -5.97 -21.00
N SER A 83 -11.16 -7.08 -21.33
CA SER A 83 -11.52 -7.95 -22.45
C SER A 83 -12.87 -8.62 -22.24
N ALA A 84 -13.23 -8.93 -21.00
CA ALA A 84 -14.53 -9.51 -20.64
C ALA A 84 -15.66 -8.45 -20.52
N GLY A 85 -15.33 -7.16 -20.69
CA GLY A 85 -16.30 -6.07 -20.58
C GLY A 85 -16.77 -5.74 -19.18
N LEU A 86 -15.99 -6.15 -18.16
CA LEU A 86 -16.36 -5.94 -16.74
C LEU A 86 -16.00 -4.56 -16.21
N ILE A 87 -15.17 -3.80 -16.93
CA ILE A 87 -14.74 -2.46 -16.50
C ILE A 87 -15.48 -1.42 -17.34
N PRO A 88 -16.35 -0.57 -16.74
CA PRO A 88 -17.10 0.41 -17.49
C PRO A 88 -16.21 1.52 -18.04
N GLY A 89 -16.53 2.03 -19.23
CA GLY A 89 -15.82 3.13 -19.86
C GLY A 89 -14.49 2.77 -20.52
N VAL A 90 -14.06 1.50 -20.46
CA VAL A 90 -12.82 1.06 -21.08
C VAL A 90 -13.10 0.52 -22.47
N LYS A 91 -12.39 1.03 -23.47
CA LYS A 91 -12.47 0.59 -24.86
C LYS A 91 -11.08 0.16 -25.33
N LYS A 92 -11.04 -0.83 -26.22
CA LYS A 92 -9.80 -1.18 -26.92
C LYS A 92 -9.36 -0.02 -27.79
N ALA A 93 -8.10 0.38 -27.67
CA ALA A 93 -7.51 1.37 -28.56
C ALA A 93 -6.68 0.68 -29.62
N SER A 94 -6.81 1.17 -30.86
CA SER A 94 -6.02 0.70 -32.00
C SER A 94 -5.42 1.91 -32.67
N TRP A 95 -4.06 2.05 -32.63
CA TRP A 95 -3.35 3.15 -33.29
C TRP A 95 -2.10 2.69 -34.01
#